data_03ba3fd3c46b0376745fce574411b904
#
_entry.id   03ba3fd3c46b0376745fce574411b904
#
_cell.length_a   1.000
_cell.length_b   1.000
_cell.length_c   1.000
_cell.angle_alpha   90.00
_cell.angle_beta   90.00
_cell.angle_gamma   90.00
#
_symmetry.space_group_name_H-M   'P 1'
#
loop_
_entity.id
_entity.type
_entity.pdbx_description
1 polymer ?
#
loop_
_entity_poly.entity_id
_entity_poly.type
_entity_poly.pdbx_seq_one_letter_code
_entity_poly.pdbx_strand_id
1 'polypeptide(L)'
;RYFWSRLSEGRLPEGLDSKAPLLGPLQRSLPGGYKFTAVKDLADELEWAKARRLDPSSYQAAVEAMGRTPPVPGDLFAGLFRRYERAKDRAGKIDFEDMLVRMLEGFETRDDVAEEFRGQYRWFSVDEYQDTNPLQQALLEAWLGERRDLAVVGDEDQTIYTFTGATSEYLTGFSRRFPEARLVRLEDNYRSTPQVLAMANRLLARTPGQPRGKRLVATRPP
;
A
#
# COMPACT_ATOMS: atom_id res chain seq x y z
N ARG A 1 -1.11 -8.97 17.21
CA ARG A 1 -0.27 -9.00 18.43
C ARG A 1 0.19 -10.43 18.76
N TYR A 2 -0.71 -11.41 18.80
CA TYR A 2 -0.39 -12.81 19.09
C TYR A 2 0.63 -13.39 18.10
N PHE A 3 0.34 -13.37 16.80
CA PHE A 3 1.26 -13.90 15.77
C PHE A 3 2.58 -13.14 15.72
N TRP A 4 2.55 -11.82 15.95
CA TRP A 4 3.77 -11.04 16.04
C TRP A 4 4.69 -11.50 17.18
N SER A 5 4.15 -11.81 18.37
CA SER A 5 4.95 -12.31 19.48
C SER A 5 5.60 -13.66 19.18
N ARG A 6 4.95 -14.48 18.34
CA ARG A 6 5.49 -15.78 17.88
C ARG A 6 6.66 -15.60 16.90
N LEU A 7 6.61 -14.54 16.06
CA LEU A 7 7.65 -14.24 15.08
C LEU A 7 8.84 -13.49 15.66
N SER A 8 8.65 -12.75 16.75
CA SER A 8 9.68 -11.90 17.37
C SER A 8 10.24 -12.46 18.68
N GLU A 9 10.13 -13.76 18.90
CA GLU A 9 10.60 -14.43 20.14
C GLU A 9 10.08 -13.76 21.44
N GLY A 10 8.85 -13.25 21.37
CA GLY A 10 8.15 -12.64 22.50
C GLY A 10 8.43 -11.15 22.73
N ARG A 11 9.43 -10.54 22.09
CA ARG A 11 9.71 -9.11 22.22
C ARG A 11 9.06 -8.32 21.11
N LEU A 12 8.10 -7.46 21.46
CA LEU A 12 7.50 -6.51 20.52
C LEU A 12 8.42 -5.28 20.41
N PRO A 13 8.92 -4.95 19.21
CA PRO A 13 9.63 -3.68 19.01
C PRO A 13 8.66 -2.50 19.16
N GLU A 14 9.21 -1.36 19.54
CA GLU A 14 8.43 -0.13 19.64
C GLU A 14 8.14 0.44 18.24
N GLY A 15 6.85 0.70 17.95
CA GLY A 15 6.44 1.32 16.70
C GLY A 15 6.78 2.80 16.64
N LEU A 16 7.09 3.30 15.46
CA LEU A 16 7.15 4.74 15.20
C LEU A 16 5.75 5.26 14.92
N ASP A 17 5.29 6.25 15.68
CA ASP A 17 4.05 6.97 15.39
C ASP A 17 4.17 7.83 14.13
N SER A 18 5.38 8.30 13.82
CA SER A 18 5.69 9.12 12.66
C SER A 18 7.15 8.95 12.24
N LYS A 19 7.40 8.97 10.93
CA LYS A 19 8.76 8.98 10.35
C LYS A 19 9.45 10.35 10.49
N ALA A 20 8.67 11.42 10.68
CA ALA A 20 9.15 12.81 10.64
C ALA A 20 10.27 13.13 11.66
N PRO A 21 10.26 12.65 12.91
CA PRO A 21 11.35 12.90 13.85
C PRO A 21 12.70 12.37 13.39
N LEU A 22 12.74 11.24 12.68
CA LEU A 22 13.97 10.67 12.14
C LEU A 22 14.35 11.31 10.79
N LEU A 23 13.36 11.63 9.95
CA LEU A 23 13.60 12.22 8.64
C LEU A 23 14.01 13.69 8.69
N GLY A 24 13.49 14.49 9.62
CA GLY A 24 13.78 15.92 9.68
C GLY A 24 15.27 16.26 9.80
N PRO A 25 16.05 15.64 10.71
CA PRO A 25 17.50 15.82 10.75
C PRO A 25 18.20 15.37 9.46
N LEU A 26 17.76 14.28 8.85
CA LEU A 26 18.34 13.74 7.61
C LEU A 26 18.07 14.68 6.43
N GLN A 27 16.85 15.20 6.31
CA GLN A 27 16.44 16.16 5.30
C GLN A 27 17.32 17.43 5.34
N ARG A 28 17.52 18.02 6.55
CA ARG A 28 18.37 19.20 6.71
C ARG A 28 19.84 18.98 6.33
N SER A 29 20.30 17.73 6.32
CA SER A 29 21.67 17.37 5.91
C SER A 29 21.81 17.09 4.41
N LEU A 30 20.73 17.18 3.64
CA LEU A 30 20.81 17.06 2.19
C LEU A 30 21.56 18.26 1.57
N PRO A 31 22.28 18.08 0.46
CA PRO A 31 23.04 19.15 -0.16
C PRO A 31 22.14 20.16 -0.88
N GLY A 32 22.63 21.40 -0.99
CA GLY A 32 22.02 22.44 -1.82
C GLY A 32 20.57 22.74 -1.49
N GLY A 33 19.74 22.85 -2.52
CA GLY A 33 18.30 23.14 -2.42
C GLY A 33 17.49 21.98 -1.86
N TYR A 34 17.98 20.75 -1.91
CA TYR A 34 17.26 19.55 -1.46
C TYR A 34 16.98 19.54 0.06
N LYS A 35 17.73 20.30 0.85
CA LYS A 35 17.45 20.50 2.28
C LYS A 35 16.09 21.17 2.56
N PHE A 36 15.43 21.72 1.55
CA PHE A 36 14.10 22.31 1.65
C PHE A 36 12.97 21.40 1.12
N THR A 37 13.31 20.20 0.64
CA THR A 37 12.29 19.20 0.26
C THR A 37 11.41 18.90 1.46
N ALA A 38 10.10 18.85 1.27
CA ALA A 38 9.19 18.57 2.38
C ALA A 38 9.47 17.18 2.99
N VAL A 39 9.49 17.11 4.32
CA VAL A 39 9.70 15.83 5.04
C VAL A 39 8.62 14.82 4.68
N LYS A 40 7.40 15.31 4.39
CA LYS A 40 6.30 14.45 3.93
C LYS A 40 6.63 13.77 2.62
N ASP A 41 7.16 14.48 1.63
CA ASP A 41 7.50 13.89 0.33
C ASP A 41 8.58 12.81 0.46
N LEU A 42 9.55 13.01 1.37
CA LEU A 42 10.56 12.01 1.68
C LEU A 42 9.96 10.80 2.40
N ALA A 43 8.97 11.01 3.26
CA ALA A 43 8.25 9.91 3.94
C ALA A 43 7.40 9.11 2.94
N ASP A 44 6.66 9.78 2.08
CA ASP A 44 5.84 9.16 1.03
C ASP A 44 6.70 8.30 0.08
N GLU A 45 7.90 8.79 -0.26
CA GLU A 45 8.86 8.06 -1.10
C GLU A 45 9.45 6.83 -0.38
N LEU A 46 9.71 6.93 0.93
CA LEU A 46 10.09 5.77 1.74
C LEU A 46 8.98 4.72 1.78
N GLU A 47 7.74 5.14 1.98
CA GLU A 47 6.57 4.27 1.97
C GLU A 47 6.43 3.56 0.63
N TRP A 48 6.55 4.32 -0.47
CA TRP A 48 6.54 3.76 -1.82
C TRP A 48 7.63 2.71 -2.04
N ALA A 49 8.86 2.98 -1.61
CA ALA A 49 9.99 2.06 -1.74
C ALA A 49 9.77 0.79 -0.91
N LYS A 50 9.41 0.95 0.36
CA LYS A 50 9.19 -0.17 1.29
C LYS A 50 7.95 -1.00 0.92
N ALA A 51 6.91 -0.36 0.38
CA ALA A 51 5.74 -1.06 -0.17
C ALA A 51 6.10 -2.00 -1.33
N ARG A 52 7.24 -1.80 -1.96
CA ARG A 52 7.81 -2.66 -3.03
C ARG A 52 8.93 -3.57 -2.55
N ARG A 53 9.14 -3.64 -1.24
CA ARG A 53 10.24 -4.39 -0.62
C ARG A 53 11.63 -3.96 -1.16
N LEU A 54 11.76 -2.71 -1.60
CA LEU A 54 13.05 -2.16 -2.01
C LEU A 54 13.88 -1.80 -0.77
N ASP A 55 15.15 -2.07 -0.86
CA ASP A 55 16.16 -1.62 0.09
C ASP A 55 16.99 -0.46 -0.49
N PRO A 56 17.83 0.22 0.33
CA PRO A 56 18.65 1.32 -0.16
C PRO A 56 19.61 0.98 -1.29
N SER A 57 19.93 -0.30 -1.52
CA SER A 57 20.86 -0.71 -2.60
C SER A 57 20.13 -0.96 -3.92
N SER A 58 18.92 -1.45 -3.88
CA SER A 58 18.07 -1.74 -5.04
C SER A 58 17.25 -0.55 -5.50
N TYR A 59 17.08 0.47 -4.64
CA TYR A 59 16.16 1.58 -4.86
C TYR A 59 16.40 2.33 -6.17
N GLN A 60 17.64 2.77 -6.44
CA GLN A 60 17.93 3.60 -7.62
C GLN A 60 17.60 2.86 -8.91
N ALA A 61 18.05 1.62 -9.05
CA ALA A 61 17.77 0.81 -10.23
C ALA A 61 16.27 0.59 -10.45
N ALA A 62 15.52 0.39 -9.36
CA ALA A 62 14.07 0.22 -9.43
C ALA A 62 13.36 1.50 -9.88
N VAL A 63 13.75 2.67 -9.36
CA VAL A 63 13.21 3.98 -9.76
C VAL A 63 13.45 4.25 -11.24
N GLU A 64 14.65 3.99 -11.73
CA GLU A 64 15.02 4.15 -13.15
C GLU A 64 14.20 3.20 -14.04
N ALA A 65 14.12 1.93 -13.68
CA ALA A 65 13.35 0.92 -14.43
C ALA A 65 11.84 1.24 -14.50
N MET A 66 11.30 1.88 -13.46
CA MET A 66 9.88 2.25 -13.39
C MET A 66 9.58 3.65 -13.93
N GLY A 67 10.61 4.42 -14.37
CA GLY A 67 10.44 5.79 -14.83
C GLY A 67 9.89 6.74 -13.76
N ARG A 68 10.14 6.43 -12.47
CA ARG A 68 9.66 7.25 -11.36
C ARG A 68 10.54 8.47 -11.15
N THR A 69 9.94 9.60 -10.84
CA THR A 69 10.66 10.83 -10.44
C THR A 69 10.54 11.00 -8.93
N PRO A 70 11.61 10.69 -8.17
CA PRO A 70 11.61 10.87 -6.72
C PRO A 70 11.77 12.36 -6.33
N PRO A 71 11.45 12.74 -5.06
CA PRO A 71 11.51 14.14 -4.61
C PRO A 71 12.94 14.71 -4.54
N VAL A 72 13.95 13.85 -4.54
CA VAL A 72 15.37 14.19 -4.65
C VAL A 72 16.07 13.18 -5.56
N PRO A 73 17.23 13.46 -6.15
CA PRO A 73 17.97 12.49 -6.98
C PRO A 73 18.07 11.12 -6.33
N GLY A 74 17.92 10.05 -7.13
CA GLY A 74 17.79 8.68 -6.63
C GLY A 74 18.97 8.21 -5.77
N ASP A 75 20.20 8.61 -6.09
CA ASP A 75 21.40 8.34 -5.31
C ASP A 75 21.38 9.02 -3.93
N LEU A 76 20.93 10.29 -3.88
CA LEU A 76 20.74 11.03 -2.64
C LEU A 76 19.64 10.41 -1.78
N PHE A 77 18.52 10.00 -2.41
CA PHE A 77 17.45 9.34 -1.68
C PHE A 77 17.90 7.97 -1.15
N ALA A 78 18.60 7.16 -1.93
CA ALA A 78 19.16 5.88 -1.47
C ALA A 78 20.09 6.07 -0.26
N GLY A 79 20.89 7.13 -0.27
CA GLY A 79 21.72 7.53 0.87
C GLY A 79 20.92 7.95 2.09
N LEU A 80 19.85 8.73 1.91
CA LEU A 80 18.92 9.13 2.96
C LEU A 80 18.18 7.90 3.53
N PHE A 81 17.68 7.02 2.68
CA PHE A 81 16.98 5.80 3.06
C PHE A 81 17.87 4.92 3.94
N ARG A 82 19.12 4.68 3.54
CA ARG A 82 20.10 3.91 4.35
C ARG A 82 20.34 4.54 5.73
N ARG A 83 20.40 5.87 5.80
CA ARG A 83 20.57 6.60 7.06
C ARG A 83 19.31 6.55 7.93
N TYR A 84 18.13 6.58 7.32
CA TYR A 84 16.85 6.42 8.01
C TYR A 84 16.75 5.04 8.66
N GLU A 85 17.02 3.96 7.93
CA GLU A 85 17.01 2.60 8.48
C GLU A 85 17.96 2.47 9.67
N ARG A 86 19.20 2.98 9.52
CA ARG A 86 20.17 2.99 10.64
C ARG A 86 19.72 3.80 11.84
N ALA A 87 19.04 4.92 11.63
CA ALA A 87 18.53 5.76 12.72
C ALA A 87 17.39 5.06 13.46
N LYS A 88 16.53 4.39 12.73
CA LYS A 88 15.43 3.57 13.25
C LYS A 88 15.97 2.41 14.10
N ASP A 89 16.95 1.67 13.57
CA ASP A 89 17.60 0.55 14.28
C ASP A 89 18.26 1.01 15.59
N ARG A 90 18.99 2.12 15.55
CA ARG A 90 19.62 2.70 16.77
C ARG A 90 18.59 3.12 17.81
N ALA A 91 17.42 3.54 17.39
CA ALA A 91 16.32 3.90 18.28
C ALA A 91 15.56 2.66 18.81
N GLY A 92 15.87 1.45 18.32
CA GLY A 92 15.15 0.23 18.66
C GLY A 92 13.70 0.24 18.19
N LYS A 93 13.41 0.97 17.08
CA LYS A 93 12.06 1.19 16.57
C LYS A 93 11.83 0.53 15.22
N ILE A 94 10.56 0.31 14.91
CA ILE A 94 10.11 -0.12 13.58
C ILE A 94 9.02 0.83 13.07
N ASP A 95 8.97 1.03 11.76
CA ASP A 95 7.84 1.71 11.12
C ASP A 95 6.74 0.71 10.72
N PHE A 96 5.66 1.23 10.16
CA PHE A 96 4.51 0.42 9.79
C PHE A 96 4.87 -0.61 8.71
N GLU A 97 5.66 -0.23 7.72
CA GLU A 97 6.07 -1.13 6.63
C GLU A 97 6.94 -2.27 7.16
N ASP A 98 7.82 -2.01 8.13
CA ASP A 98 8.61 -3.09 8.77
C ASP A 98 7.72 -4.14 9.42
N MET A 99 6.60 -3.72 10.04
CA MET A 99 5.66 -4.68 10.62
C MET A 99 5.10 -5.62 9.56
N LEU A 100 4.74 -5.09 8.39
CA LEU A 100 4.21 -5.88 7.28
C LEU A 100 5.30 -6.79 6.67
N VAL A 101 6.50 -6.24 6.46
CA VAL A 101 7.64 -7.00 5.91
C VAL A 101 7.98 -8.19 6.83
N ARG A 102 8.15 -7.95 8.12
CA ARG A 102 8.49 -9.02 9.08
C ARG A 102 7.36 -10.05 9.24
N MET A 103 6.10 -9.61 9.15
CA MET A 103 4.98 -10.55 9.11
C MET A 103 5.06 -11.44 7.87
N LEU A 104 5.28 -10.86 6.70
CA LEU A 104 5.40 -11.59 5.46
C LEU A 104 6.57 -12.58 5.50
N GLU A 105 7.77 -12.13 5.91
CA GLU A 105 8.94 -12.98 6.11
C GLU A 105 8.66 -14.13 7.08
N GLY A 106 7.93 -13.85 8.16
CA GLY A 106 7.50 -14.86 9.10
C GLY A 106 6.63 -15.94 8.47
N PHE A 107 5.68 -15.56 7.60
CA PHE A 107 4.85 -16.50 6.85
C PHE A 107 5.63 -17.25 5.77
N GLU A 108 6.67 -16.65 5.20
CA GLU A 108 7.54 -17.28 4.19
C GLU A 108 8.52 -18.28 4.81
N THR A 109 8.88 -18.13 6.10
CA THR A 109 9.95 -18.92 6.76
C THR A 109 9.46 -19.84 7.90
N ARG A 110 8.23 -19.67 8.38
CA ARG A 110 7.66 -20.38 9.52
C ARG A 110 6.33 -21.03 9.14
N ASP A 111 6.40 -22.24 8.58
CA ASP A 111 5.21 -22.99 8.18
C ASP A 111 4.25 -23.23 9.36
N ASP A 112 4.78 -23.48 10.56
CA ASP A 112 3.98 -23.68 11.77
C ASP A 112 3.09 -22.47 12.10
N VAL A 113 3.63 -21.25 11.94
CA VAL A 113 2.89 -20.00 12.18
C VAL A 113 1.89 -19.74 11.05
N ALA A 114 2.28 -19.99 9.80
CA ALA A 114 1.43 -19.84 8.64
C ALA A 114 0.21 -20.77 8.69
N GLU A 115 0.42 -22.05 9.04
CA GLU A 115 -0.65 -23.05 9.17
C GLU A 115 -1.60 -22.71 10.32
N GLU A 116 -1.07 -22.32 11.49
CA GLU A 116 -1.88 -21.90 12.63
C GLU A 116 -2.77 -20.71 12.26
N PHE A 117 -2.20 -19.68 11.62
CA PHE A 117 -2.96 -18.51 11.15
C PHE A 117 -4.05 -18.91 10.17
N ARG A 118 -3.71 -19.67 9.13
CA ARG A 118 -4.66 -20.14 8.12
C ARG A 118 -5.74 -21.06 8.70
N GLY A 119 -5.43 -21.80 9.75
CA GLY A 119 -6.41 -22.60 10.49
C GLY A 119 -7.43 -21.74 11.25
N GLN A 120 -6.99 -20.61 11.79
CA GLN A 120 -7.82 -19.69 12.55
C GLN A 120 -8.64 -18.75 11.65
N TYR A 121 -8.03 -18.19 10.59
CA TYR A 121 -8.64 -17.21 9.69
C TYR A 121 -8.90 -17.85 8.33
N ARG A 122 -10.17 -18.16 8.06
CA ARG A 122 -10.56 -18.90 6.85
C ARG A 122 -11.06 -18.00 5.73
N TRP A 123 -11.74 -16.91 6.06
CA TRP A 123 -12.35 -16.00 5.09
C TRP A 123 -11.76 -14.62 5.26
N PHE A 124 -11.49 -13.97 4.15
CA PHE A 124 -11.00 -12.61 4.11
C PHE A 124 -12.00 -11.72 3.38
N SER A 125 -12.25 -10.55 3.93
CA SER A 125 -12.94 -9.46 3.26
C SER A 125 -12.03 -8.25 3.27
N VAL A 126 -11.72 -7.72 2.09
CA VAL A 126 -10.85 -6.56 1.92
C VAL A 126 -11.66 -5.42 1.35
N ASP A 127 -11.73 -4.32 2.08
CA ASP A 127 -12.34 -3.07 1.64
C ASP A 127 -11.28 -2.12 1.07
N GLU A 128 -11.71 -1.17 0.25
CA GLU A 128 -10.84 -0.19 -0.43
C GLU A 128 -9.68 -0.87 -1.18
N TYR A 129 -9.98 -1.99 -1.85
CA TYR A 129 -8.95 -2.85 -2.45
C TYR A 129 -8.14 -2.15 -3.56
N GLN A 130 -8.65 -1.06 -4.15
CA GLN A 130 -7.93 -0.21 -5.09
C GLN A 130 -6.73 0.53 -4.47
N ASP A 131 -6.73 0.69 -3.13
CA ASP A 131 -5.64 1.36 -2.41
C ASP A 131 -4.61 0.37 -1.83
N THR A 132 -4.69 -0.90 -2.21
CA THR A 132 -3.73 -1.92 -1.80
C THR A 132 -2.39 -1.72 -2.50
N ASN A 133 -1.30 -1.73 -1.73
CA ASN A 133 0.06 -1.69 -2.26
C ASN A 133 0.65 -3.11 -2.41
N PRO A 134 1.80 -3.29 -3.13
CA PRO A 134 2.39 -4.60 -3.37
C PRO A 134 2.73 -5.40 -2.10
N LEU A 135 3.17 -4.75 -1.03
CA LEU A 135 3.49 -5.42 0.23
C LEU A 135 2.23 -5.94 0.93
N GLN A 136 1.17 -5.13 0.96
CA GLN A 136 -0.13 -5.54 1.50
C GLN A 136 -0.73 -6.68 0.70
N GLN A 137 -0.61 -6.62 -0.63
CA GLN A 137 -1.04 -7.69 -1.51
C GLN A 137 -0.29 -9.00 -1.24
N ALA A 138 1.04 -8.94 -1.14
CA ALA A 138 1.85 -10.11 -0.84
C ALA A 138 1.50 -10.72 0.52
N LEU A 139 1.22 -9.89 1.52
CA LEU A 139 0.79 -10.35 2.84
C LEU A 139 -0.60 -11.02 2.78
N LEU A 140 -1.56 -10.44 2.06
CA LEU A 140 -2.88 -11.05 1.84
C LEU A 140 -2.75 -12.42 1.17
N GLU A 141 -1.86 -12.53 0.17
CA GLU A 141 -1.58 -13.80 -0.52
C GLU A 141 -0.96 -14.85 0.41
N ALA A 142 -0.02 -14.43 1.24
CA ALA A 142 0.58 -15.31 2.24
C ALA A 142 -0.46 -15.80 3.27
N TRP A 143 -1.40 -14.93 3.68
CA TRP A 143 -2.51 -15.32 4.55
C TRP A 143 -3.48 -16.29 3.88
N LEU A 144 -3.82 -16.01 2.63
CA LEU A 144 -4.76 -16.83 1.86
C LEU A 144 -4.17 -18.22 1.55
N GLY A 145 -2.87 -18.28 1.22
CA GLY A 145 -2.23 -19.49 0.71
C GLY A 145 -2.88 -19.93 -0.60
N GLU A 146 -3.20 -21.22 -0.73
CA GLU A 146 -3.86 -21.78 -1.90
C GLU A 146 -5.39 -21.62 -1.88
N ARG A 147 -5.95 -21.07 -0.82
CA ARG A 147 -7.40 -20.88 -0.68
C ARG A 147 -7.90 -19.73 -1.53
N ARG A 148 -9.22 -19.73 -1.72
CA ARG A 148 -9.92 -18.75 -2.56
C ARG A 148 -11.08 -18.08 -1.82
N ASP A 149 -11.11 -18.21 -0.50
CA ASP A 149 -12.14 -17.65 0.38
C ASP A 149 -11.88 -16.15 0.62
N LEU A 150 -12.02 -15.38 -0.45
CA LEU A 150 -11.70 -13.95 -0.49
C LEU A 150 -12.84 -13.16 -1.13
N ALA A 151 -13.30 -12.12 -0.45
CA ALA A 151 -14.14 -11.08 -1.01
C ALA A 151 -13.38 -9.76 -1.02
N VAL A 152 -13.41 -9.03 -2.12
CA VAL A 152 -12.81 -7.70 -2.21
C VAL A 152 -13.86 -6.69 -2.64
N VAL A 153 -13.79 -5.50 -2.07
CA VAL A 153 -14.62 -4.36 -2.42
C VAL A 153 -13.72 -3.19 -2.74
N GLY A 154 -14.03 -2.46 -3.79
CA GLY A 154 -13.24 -1.31 -4.18
C GLY A 154 -13.81 -0.57 -5.37
N ASP A 155 -13.25 0.58 -5.64
CA ASP A 155 -13.60 1.45 -6.74
C ASP A 155 -12.32 2.00 -7.38
N GLU A 156 -12.01 1.55 -8.59
CA GLU A 156 -10.79 1.96 -9.32
C GLU A 156 -10.69 3.46 -9.54
N ASP A 157 -11.82 4.17 -9.56
CA ASP A 157 -11.88 5.63 -9.71
C ASP A 157 -11.56 6.40 -8.41
N GLN A 158 -11.45 5.69 -7.29
CA GLN A 158 -11.12 6.24 -5.98
C GLN A 158 -9.68 5.96 -5.53
N THR A 159 -8.81 5.48 -6.42
CA THR A 159 -7.38 5.26 -6.12
C THR A 159 -6.67 6.59 -5.92
N ILE A 160 -6.44 6.99 -4.67
CA ILE A 160 -5.84 8.29 -4.31
C ILE A 160 -4.48 8.16 -3.60
N TYR A 161 -4.02 6.95 -3.28
CA TYR A 161 -2.77 6.68 -2.56
C TYR A 161 -1.64 6.12 -3.45
N THR A 162 -1.65 6.42 -4.75
CA THR A 162 -0.61 5.97 -5.69
C THR A 162 0.78 6.49 -5.35
N PHE A 163 0.87 7.67 -4.71
CA PHE A 163 2.12 8.27 -4.29
C PHE A 163 2.84 7.48 -3.19
N THR A 164 2.11 6.76 -2.34
CA THR A 164 2.66 5.82 -1.33
C THR A 164 2.72 4.37 -1.81
N GLY A 165 2.37 4.13 -3.07
CA GLY A 165 2.54 2.82 -3.69
C GLY A 165 1.29 2.00 -3.94
N ALA A 166 0.10 2.51 -3.63
CA ALA A 166 -1.16 1.86 -3.97
C ALA A 166 -1.33 1.71 -5.50
N THR A 167 -2.04 0.67 -5.92
CA THR A 167 -2.40 0.46 -7.32
C THR A 167 -3.75 -0.21 -7.45
N SER A 168 -4.58 0.29 -8.35
CA SER A 168 -5.87 -0.33 -8.69
C SER A 168 -5.73 -1.60 -9.55
N GLU A 169 -4.52 -1.96 -9.97
CA GLU A 169 -4.27 -3.14 -10.82
C GLU A 169 -4.73 -4.45 -10.18
N TYR A 170 -4.64 -4.56 -8.85
CA TYR A 170 -5.13 -5.74 -8.13
C TYR A 170 -6.65 -5.87 -8.22
N LEU A 171 -7.38 -4.77 -8.12
CA LEU A 171 -8.83 -4.73 -8.28
C LEU A 171 -9.24 -4.99 -9.73
N THR A 172 -8.68 -4.25 -10.68
CA THR A 172 -9.03 -4.37 -12.11
C THR A 172 -8.59 -5.71 -12.71
N GLY A 173 -7.51 -6.30 -12.19
CA GLY A 173 -6.99 -7.61 -12.56
C GLY A 173 -7.62 -8.78 -11.80
N PHE A 174 -8.54 -8.55 -10.85
CA PHE A 174 -9.03 -9.57 -9.93
C PHE A 174 -9.66 -10.77 -10.65
N SER A 175 -10.53 -10.54 -11.64
CA SER A 175 -11.17 -11.60 -12.40
C SER A 175 -10.21 -12.42 -13.28
N ARG A 176 -9.04 -11.87 -13.64
CA ARG A 176 -7.99 -12.65 -14.34
C ARG A 176 -7.26 -13.57 -13.37
N ARG A 177 -7.08 -13.14 -12.15
CA ARG A 177 -6.43 -13.92 -11.10
C ARG A 177 -7.35 -14.97 -10.47
N PHE A 178 -8.63 -14.64 -10.35
CA PHE A 178 -9.68 -15.51 -9.82
C PHE A 178 -10.81 -15.64 -10.87
N PRO A 179 -10.64 -16.49 -11.90
CA PRO A 179 -11.60 -16.59 -13.00
C PRO A 179 -13.00 -17.03 -12.56
N GLU A 180 -13.10 -17.75 -11.44
CA GLU A 180 -14.35 -18.20 -10.84
C GLU A 180 -15.02 -17.15 -9.94
N ALA A 181 -14.40 -16.02 -9.72
CA ALA A 181 -14.94 -14.98 -8.85
C ALA A 181 -16.22 -14.38 -9.45
N ARG A 182 -17.23 -14.22 -8.59
CA ARG A 182 -18.45 -13.51 -8.95
C ARG A 182 -18.23 -12.01 -8.85
N LEU A 183 -18.37 -11.30 -9.96
CA LEU A 183 -18.35 -9.84 -9.97
C LEU A 183 -19.75 -9.28 -9.68
N VAL A 184 -19.88 -8.44 -8.68
CA VAL A 184 -21.10 -7.70 -8.36
C VAL A 184 -20.80 -6.20 -8.48
N ARG A 185 -21.58 -5.50 -9.30
CA ARG A 185 -21.48 -4.03 -9.45
C ARG A 185 -22.56 -3.36 -8.62
N LEU A 186 -22.17 -2.40 -7.81
CA LEU A 186 -23.07 -1.59 -7.00
C LEU A 186 -23.20 -0.21 -7.68
N GLU A 187 -24.27 -0.03 -8.44
CA GLU A 187 -24.51 1.19 -9.23
C GLU A 187 -25.47 2.15 -8.54
N ASP A 188 -26.30 1.65 -7.62
CA ASP A 188 -27.24 2.46 -6.86
C ASP A 188 -26.54 3.27 -5.78
N ASN A 189 -26.69 4.58 -5.84
CA ASN A 189 -26.06 5.49 -4.87
C ASN A 189 -27.12 6.12 -3.95
N TYR A 190 -27.02 5.80 -2.67
CA TYR A 190 -27.90 6.27 -1.61
C TYR A 190 -27.35 7.50 -0.86
N ARG A 191 -26.14 7.95 -1.19
CA ARG A 191 -25.42 9.02 -0.48
C ARG A 191 -25.66 10.38 -1.12
N SER A 192 -25.50 10.47 -2.43
CA SER A 192 -25.40 11.71 -3.17
C SER A 192 -26.70 12.07 -3.93
N THR A 193 -26.93 13.36 -4.15
CA THR A 193 -28.05 13.84 -4.96
C THR A 193 -27.84 13.56 -6.46
N PRO A 194 -28.92 13.55 -7.27
CA PRO A 194 -28.80 13.34 -8.72
C PRO A 194 -27.86 14.35 -9.42
N GLN A 195 -27.83 15.60 -8.95
CA GLN A 195 -27.00 16.65 -9.52
C GLN A 195 -25.48 16.34 -9.33
N VAL A 196 -25.10 15.91 -8.13
CA VAL A 196 -23.72 15.52 -7.82
C VAL A 196 -23.31 14.31 -8.66
N LEU A 197 -24.16 13.30 -8.75
CA LEU A 197 -23.88 12.11 -9.56
C LEU A 197 -23.83 12.40 -11.07
N ALA A 198 -24.68 13.30 -11.56
CA ALA A 198 -24.63 13.73 -12.95
C ALA A 198 -23.30 14.43 -13.28
N MET A 199 -22.73 15.17 -12.33
CA MET A 199 -21.40 15.80 -12.49
C MET A 199 -20.28 14.75 -12.45
N ALA A 200 -20.31 13.84 -11.49
CA ALA A 200 -19.34 12.74 -11.36
C ALA A 200 -19.34 11.85 -12.61
N ASN A 201 -20.51 11.41 -13.06
CA ASN A 201 -20.65 10.59 -14.26
C ASN A 201 -20.11 11.29 -15.53
N ARG A 202 -20.29 12.63 -15.64
CA ARG A 202 -19.71 13.41 -16.75
C ARG A 202 -18.19 13.49 -16.68
N LEU A 203 -17.63 13.58 -15.48
CA LEU A 203 -16.17 13.57 -15.28
C LEU A 203 -15.59 12.23 -15.69
N LEU A 204 -16.13 11.15 -15.16
CA LEU A 204 -15.71 9.78 -15.47
C LEU A 204 -15.77 9.46 -16.96
N ALA A 205 -16.86 9.88 -17.64
CA ALA A 205 -17.00 9.68 -19.08
C ALA A 205 -15.93 10.39 -19.94
N ARG A 206 -15.24 11.37 -19.39
CA ARG A 206 -14.17 12.14 -20.07
C ARG A 206 -12.77 11.67 -19.71
N THR A 207 -12.62 10.81 -18.71
CA THR A 207 -11.31 10.31 -18.27
C THR A 207 -10.79 9.27 -19.27
N PRO A 208 -9.61 9.46 -19.90
CA PRO A 208 -9.04 8.50 -20.82
C PRO A 208 -8.73 7.17 -20.13
N GLY A 209 -8.98 6.05 -20.83
CA GLY A 209 -8.62 4.71 -20.32
C GLY A 209 -9.64 4.07 -19.36
N GLN A 210 -10.72 4.76 -19.04
CA GLN A 210 -11.79 4.22 -18.20
C GLN A 210 -12.60 3.14 -18.95
N PRO A 211 -12.96 2.02 -18.28
CA PRO A 211 -13.90 1.06 -18.83
C PRO A 211 -15.25 1.75 -19.06
N ARG A 212 -15.70 1.78 -20.32
CA ARG A 212 -17.03 2.29 -20.64
C ARG A 212 -18.08 1.39 -19.98
N GLY A 213 -18.87 1.94 -19.05
CA GLY A 213 -20.00 1.22 -18.50
C GLY A 213 -20.33 1.48 -17.02
N LYS A 214 -19.46 2.12 -16.25
CA LYS A 214 -19.80 2.53 -14.88
C LYS A 214 -20.71 3.76 -14.91
N ARG A 215 -21.91 3.63 -14.36
CA ARG A 215 -22.85 4.74 -14.23
C ARG A 215 -23.55 4.67 -12.87
N LEU A 216 -23.24 5.61 -12.02
CA LEU A 216 -23.91 5.73 -10.74
C LEU A 216 -25.31 6.31 -10.89
N VAL A 217 -26.28 5.67 -10.25
CA VAL A 217 -27.71 6.04 -10.29
C VAL A 217 -28.10 6.55 -8.90
N ALA A 218 -28.65 7.78 -8.83
CA ALA A 218 -29.15 8.32 -7.58
C ALA A 218 -30.48 7.63 -7.21
N THR A 219 -30.57 7.15 -5.97
CA THR A 219 -31.82 6.67 -5.37
C THR A 219 -32.51 7.73 -4.53
N ARG A 220 -31.82 8.85 -4.24
CA ARG A 220 -32.41 10.02 -3.55
C ARG A 220 -33.13 10.92 -4.54
N PRO A 221 -34.25 11.54 -4.11
CA PRO A 221 -34.90 12.60 -4.88
C PRO A 221 -33.97 13.80 -5.03
N PRO A 222 -34.23 14.67 -6.02
CA PRO A 222 -33.48 15.90 -6.26
C PRO A 222 -33.48 16.86 -5.07
#